data_a091995666c23e26f0125816badc67e2
#
_entry.id   a091995666c23e26f0125816badc67e2
#
_cell.length_a   1.000
_cell.length_b   1.000
_cell.length_c   1.000
_cell.angle_alpha   90.00
_cell.angle_beta   90.00
_cell.angle_gamma   90.00
#
_symmetry.space_group_name_H-M   'P 1'
#
loop_
_entity.id
_entity.type
_entity.pdbx_description
1 polymer ?
#
loop_
_entity_poly.entity_id
_entity_poly.type
_entity_poly.pdbx_seq_one_letter_code
_entity_poly.pdbx_strand_id
1 'polypeptide(L)'
;GWIPTARYDELEAALDSEVDGPVDVDEIERAQFKSNGETHVEQHGGADAAETATDGGEVVADGSGTVTMADDGPPVVQGNTSAAKPFQVLIDAFSRPKYSEFDPTVLVFLTFPVMFGFMIGDVGYGVLYMLIGYVLYTRFDASGLQSMGGVAMWAGGFTALFGVLYDEVFGLHPFAEPMPEYLGLGFLTLHKGLKPYYAEWALAWFFVSILVGVVHLNMGYLLSFIEDVNLHGLNDAVFESGSWLLMLSGVWAFVLSDLFRAQKPDFLFTVFNEGSDAAVALGFNGFSETVGIVGGAAFLVGAVLLGLGEPMEIPEVLNPLVNALSYTRLAAVLLAKAGTAFAVNLIVFGAYFNGGNFHFIFTGSELSQLQAEGAEIMFAGLTTSGTTGLIVGALVLLVGHTVVLALGVTSAGLQAVRLEYVEFFGKFYEGGGRQYIPFGYDRTHTT
;
A
#
# COMPACT_ATOMS: atom_id res chain seq x y z
N GLY A 1 0.23 37.19 -1.88
CA GLY A 1 0.79 35.83 -1.67
C GLY A 1 0.47 35.32 -0.29
N TRP A 2 0.53 33.99 -0.09
CA TRP A 2 0.30 33.36 1.20
C TRP A 2 1.54 33.42 2.08
N ILE A 3 1.37 33.74 3.37
CA ILE A 3 2.42 33.74 4.39
C ILE A 3 1.89 33.05 5.66
N PRO A 4 2.71 32.29 6.42
CA PRO A 4 2.28 31.79 7.73
C PRO A 4 1.88 32.94 8.65
N THR A 5 0.71 32.83 9.30
CA THR A 5 0.17 33.90 10.17
C THR A 5 1.17 34.35 11.24
N ALA A 6 1.97 33.43 11.78
CA ALA A 6 3.02 33.73 12.77
C ALA A 6 4.15 34.62 12.24
N ARG A 7 4.27 34.82 10.93
CA ARG A 7 5.32 35.63 10.28
C ARG A 7 4.79 36.90 9.64
N TYR A 8 3.53 37.23 9.86
CA TYR A 8 2.90 38.45 9.31
C TYR A 8 3.60 39.72 9.80
N ASP A 9 3.80 39.85 11.11
CA ASP A 9 4.48 40.99 11.74
C ASP A 9 5.96 41.14 11.29
N GLU A 10 6.65 39.99 11.03
CA GLU A 10 8.01 40.00 10.48
C GLU A 10 8.04 40.53 9.04
N LEU A 11 7.03 40.18 8.23
CA LEU A 11 6.90 40.69 6.86
C LEU A 11 6.65 42.19 6.84
N GLU A 12 5.70 42.66 7.66
CA GLU A 12 5.38 44.09 7.78
C GLU A 12 6.61 44.90 8.20
N ALA A 13 7.31 44.47 9.25
CA ALA A 13 8.52 45.12 9.73
C ALA A 13 9.67 45.09 8.70
N ALA A 14 9.81 43.98 7.95
CA ALA A 14 10.83 43.87 6.91
C ALA A 14 10.54 44.79 5.73
N LEU A 15 9.29 44.91 5.30
CA LEU A 15 8.88 45.79 4.22
C LEU A 15 9.04 47.27 4.62
N ASP A 16 8.65 47.67 5.82
CA ASP A 16 8.86 49.03 6.35
C ASP A 16 10.34 49.42 6.43
N SER A 17 11.25 48.43 6.67
CA SER A 17 12.66 48.71 6.78
C SER A 17 13.40 48.78 5.45
N GLU A 18 12.92 48.08 4.41
CA GLU A 18 13.63 47.93 3.14
C GLU A 18 13.03 48.80 2.01
N VAL A 19 11.84 49.31 2.16
CA VAL A 19 11.16 50.12 1.14
C VAL A 19 11.23 51.62 1.55
N ASP A 20 11.86 52.45 0.73
CA ASP A 20 11.89 53.91 0.90
C ASP A 20 10.54 54.52 0.52
N GLY A 21 9.53 54.42 1.41
CA GLY A 21 8.19 54.99 1.20
C GLY A 21 7.15 54.34 2.12
N PRO A 22 5.95 54.90 2.20
CA PRO A 22 4.88 54.27 2.98
C PRO A 22 4.50 52.93 2.35
N VAL A 23 4.57 51.89 3.14
CA VAL A 23 4.15 50.54 2.78
C VAL A 23 2.86 50.26 3.54
N ASP A 24 1.83 49.86 2.83
CA ASP A 24 0.58 49.38 3.41
C ASP A 24 0.49 47.88 3.14
N VAL A 25 0.33 47.09 4.19
CA VAL A 25 0.23 45.64 4.12
C VAL A 25 -1.13 45.23 4.63
N ASP A 26 -2.02 44.91 3.69
CA ASP A 26 -3.36 44.46 4.02
C ASP A 26 -3.45 42.94 4.05
N GLU A 27 -4.04 42.39 5.10
CA GLU A 27 -4.44 40.99 5.17
C GLU A 27 -5.71 40.80 4.35
N ILE A 28 -5.60 40.22 3.15
CA ILE A 28 -6.74 40.04 2.23
C ILE A 28 -7.59 38.85 2.66
N GLU A 29 -6.91 37.73 3.00
CA GLU A 29 -7.54 36.47 3.32
C GLU A 29 -6.80 35.78 4.45
N ARG A 30 -7.54 35.21 5.41
CA ARG A 30 -6.97 34.37 6.47
C ARG A 30 -7.61 32.99 6.40
N ALA A 31 -6.79 31.95 6.18
CA ALA A 31 -7.21 30.57 6.29
C ALA A 31 -7.46 30.22 7.77
N GLN A 32 -8.71 29.96 8.14
CA GLN A 32 -9.09 29.46 9.47
C GLN A 32 -9.78 28.12 9.33
N PHE A 33 -9.34 27.15 10.14
CA PHE A 33 -10.06 25.90 10.34
C PHE A 33 -11.22 26.18 11.31
N LYS A 34 -12.45 26.14 10.84
CA LYS A 34 -13.63 26.06 11.72
C LYS A 34 -14.05 24.61 11.88
N SER A 35 -14.56 24.28 13.05
CA SER A 35 -15.04 22.94 13.43
C SER A 35 -16.27 22.46 12.64
N ASN A 36 -16.70 23.17 11.61
CA ASN A 36 -17.78 22.77 10.70
C ASN A 36 -17.28 22.40 9.29
N GLY A 37 -15.95 22.21 9.12
CA GLY A 37 -15.38 21.72 7.88
C GLY A 37 -15.32 22.67 6.71
N GLU A 38 -15.89 23.82 6.81
CA GLU A 38 -15.69 24.86 5.82
C GLU A 38 -14.36 25.58 6.09
N THR A 39 -13.45 25.56 5.12
CA THR A 39 -12.36 26.53 5.06
C THR A 39 -12.99 27.89 4.82
N HIS A 40 -13.35 28.59 5.88
CA HIS A 40 -13.74 30.01 5.73
C HIS A 40 -12.44 30.80 5.51
N VAL A 41 -12.29 31.30 4.32
CA VAL A 41 -11.39 32.39 4.04
C VAL A 41 -12.11 33.64 4.51
N GLU A 42 -11.72 34.17 5.68
CA GLU A 42 -12.19 35.48 6.10
C GLU A 42 -11.55 36.54 5.19
N GLN A 43 -12.32 37.11 4.31
CA GLN A 43 -11.90 38.28 3.52
C GLN A 43 -11.90 39.51 4.45
N HIS A 44 -10.73 40.04 4.72
CA HIS A 44 -10.53 41.34 5.37
C HIS A 44 -10.19 42.37 4.30
N GLY A 45 -11.18 42.96 3.71
CA GLY A 45 -10.99 44.00 2.72
C GLY A 45 -12.09 45.04 2.78
N GLY A 46 -11.74 46.29 3.09
CA GLY A 46 -12.40 47.56 2.85
C GLY A 46 -13.88 47.65 3.08
N ALA A 47 -14.27 48.52 4.02
CA ALA A 47 -15.64 48.95 4.23
C ALA A 47 -16.34 49.28 2.90
N ASP A 48 -17.47 48.64 2.66
CA ASP A 48 -18.49 48.81 1.61
C ASP A 48 -18.59 47.63 0.61
N ALA A 49 -18.90 46.46 1.11
CA ALA A 49 -19.59 45.44 0.30
C ALA A 49 -20.67 44.77 1.15
N ALA A 50 -21.85 45.34 1.12
CA ALA A 50 -23.05 44.77 1.71
C ALA A 50 -23.45 43.49 1.00
N GLU A 51 -23.73 42.48 1.84
CA GLU A 51 -24.69 41.39 1.67
C GLU A 51 -25.01 40.96 0.22
N THR A 52 -24.45 39.83 -0.20
CA THR A 52 -25.25 38.81 -0.91
C THR A 52 -24.65 37.46 -0.66
N ALA A 53 -25.19 36.75 0.36
CA ALA A 53 -25.12 35.30 0.43
C ALA A 53 -26.09 34.75 -0.61
N THR A 54 -25.61 34.03 -1.61
CA THR A 54 -26.40 33.08 -2.40
C THR A 54 -25.53 31.98 -2.90
N ASP A 55 -25.88 30.81 -2.43
CA ASP A 55 -25.77 29.47 -2.96
C ASP A 55 -25.41 29.38 -4.46
N GLY A 56 -24.39 28.54 -4.75
CA GLY A 56 -24.22 27.86 -6.01
C GLY A 56 -23.73 28.65 -7.21
N GLY A 57 -22.46 28.62 -7.46
CA GLY A 57 -21.83 28.59 -8.80
C GLY A 57 -22.21 29.69 -9.79
N GLU A 58 -21.32 30.45 -10.18
CA GLU A 58 -21.06 31.11 -11.47
C GLU A 58 -20.46 32.49 -11.28
N VAL A 59 -19.22 32.63 -11.64
CA VAL A 59 -18.45 33.87 -11.54
C VAL A 59 -19.00 34.87 -12.57
N VAL A 60 -19.72 35.89 -12.13
CA VAL A 60 -20.01 37.09 -12.97
C VAL A 60 -18.94 38.14 -12.67
N ALA A 61 -18.07 38.38 -13.64
CA ALA A 61 -17.11 39.49 -13.59
C ALA A 61 -17.83 40.81 -13.60
N ASP A 62 -17.92 41.48 -12.46
CA ASP A 62 -18.26 42.91 -12.39
C ASP A 62 -16.95 43.72 -12.51
N GLY A 63 -17.01 44.78 -13.29
CA GLY A 63 -15.90 45.54 -13.83
C GLY A 63 -15.04 46.35 -12.82
N SER A 64 -14.85 45.93 -11.61
CA SER A 64 -14.03 46.56 -10.57
C SER A 64 -12.73 45.85 -10.24
N GLY A 65 -12.12 45.13 -11.19
CA GLY A 65 -10.69 44.79 -11.09
C GLY A 65 -10.22 43.87 -9.93
N THR A 66 -11.09 43.38 -9.09
CA THR A 66 -10.79 42.40 -8.05
C THR A 66 -10.90 40.99 -8.64
N VAL A 67 -9.78 40.41 -8.93
CA VAL A 67 -9.68 38.97 -9.27
C VAL A 67 -9.94 38.23 -7.95
N THR A 68 -11.18 37.88 -7.67
CA THR A 68 -11.50 36.92 -6.63
C THR A 68 -11.04 35.57 -7.12
N MET A 69 -9.97 35.05 -6.55
CA MET A 69 -9.54 33.67 -6.76
C MET A 69 -10.47 32.74 -5.96
N ALA A 70 -11.70 32.57 -6.43
CA ALA A 70 -12.78 31.88 -5.72
C ALA A 70 -12.55 30.36 -5.52
N ASP A 71 -11.40 29.81 -5.96
CA ASP A 71 -11.15 28.37 -5.94
C ASP A 71 -9.73 27.99 -5.45
N ASP A 72 -8.99 28.93 -4.84
CA ASP A 72 -7.63 28.69 -4.38
C ASP A 72 -7.57 28.52 -2.86
N GLY A 73 -7.79 27.28 -2.40
CA GLY A 73 -7.47 26.91 -1.01
C GLY A 73 -6.00 27.23 -0.67
N PRO A 74 -5.66 27.43 0.63
CA PRO A 74 -4.30 27.76 1.05
C PRO A 74 -3.32 26.67 0.62
N PRO A 75 -2.08 27.06 0.22
CA PRO A 75 -1.06 26.09 -0.16
C PRO A 75 -0.57 25.28 1.04
N VAL A 76 -0.20 24.02 0.80
CA VAL A 76 0.13 23.05 1.83
C VAL A 76 1.64 22.86 1.96
N VAL A 77 2.13 22.77 3.21
CA VAL A 77 3.47 22.33 3.57
C VAL A 77 3.35 20.95 4.24
N GLN A 78 3.82 19.92 3.57
CA GLN A 78 3.81 18.57 4.14
C GLN A 78 4.96 18.41 5.15
N GLY A 79 4.63 18.22 6.41
CA GLY A 79 5.56 18.09 7.53
C GLY A 79 5.86 16.65 7.91
N ASN A 80 6.41 15.83 7.00
CA ASN A 80 6.66 14.42 7.25
C ASN A 80 8.00 14.13 7.91
N THR A 81 8.06 13.06 8.72
CA THR A 81 9.29 12.55 9.33
C THR A 81 10.30 12.13 8.27
N SER A 82 11.60 12.16 8.59
CA SER A 82 12.66 11.80 7.65
C SER A 82 12.53 10.38 7.08
N ALA A 83 11.93 9.45 7.82
CA ALA A 83 11.66 8.08 7.38
C ALA A 83 10.51 8.00 6.36
N ALA A 84 9.44 8.75 6.57
CA ALA A 84 8.26 8.78 5.69
C ALA A 84 8.46 9.72 4.49
N LYS A 85 9.31 10.73 4.61
CA LYS A 85 9.53 11.75 3.56
C LYS A 85 9.78 11.19 2.15
N PRO A 86 10.54 10.10 1.94
CA PRO A 86 10.70 9.52 0.61
C PRO A 86 9.38 9.12 -0.06
N PHE A 87 8.36 8.78 0.74
CA PHE A 87 7.05 8.33 0.24
C PHE A 87 6.16 9.48 -0.25
N GLN A 88 6.52 10.72 0.04
CA GLN A 88 5.83 11.89 -0.54
C GLN A 88 5.83 11.87 -2.08
N VAL A 89 6.88 11.30 -2.70
CA VAL A 89 6.92 11.17 -4.17
C VAL A 89 5.77 10.32 -4.71
N LEU A 90 5.30 9.32 -3.96
CA LEU A 90 4.15 8.51 -4.34
C LEU A 90 2.85 9.30 -4.17
N ILE A 91 2.73 10.07 -3.10
CA ILE A 91 1.55 10.94 -2.89
C ILE A 91 1.50 12.03 -3.97
N ASP A 92 2.62 12.72 -4.22
CA ASP A 92 2.71 13.77 -5.24
C ASP A 92 2.42 13.25 -6.67
N ALA A 93 2.72 11.97 -6.92
CA ALA A 93 2.43 11.32 -8.20
C ALA A 93 0.92 11.05 -8.40
N PHE A 94 0.17 10.86 -7.33
CA PHE A 94 -1.29 10.76 -7.37
C PHE A 94 -1.91 12.16 -7.35
N SER A 95 -1.78 12.86 -6.24
CA SER A 95 -2.21 14.24 -6.01
C SER A 95 -1.69 14.69 -4.64
N ARG A 96 -1.53 15.99 -4.40
CA ARG A 96 -1.21 16.50 -3.06
C ARG A 96 -2.45 16.65 -2.21
N PRO A 97 -2.33 16.45 -0.87
CA PRO A 97 -3.46 16.70 0.02
C PRO A 97 -3.89 18.17 -0.03
N LYS A 98 -5.18 18.42 0.05
CA LYS A 98 -5.71 19.75 0.32
C LYS A 98 -5.34 20.19 1.74
N TYR A 99 -5.47 21.46 2.04
CA TYR A 99 -5.18 22.00 3.37
C TYR A 99 -6.05 21.37 4.48
N SER A 100 -7.27 20.97 4.15
CA SER A 100 -8.24 20.32 5.05
C SER A 100 -8.05 18.80 5.18
N GLU A 101 -7.33 18.16 4.26
CA GLU A 101 -7.20 16.72 4.20
C GLU A 101 -6.04 16.19 5.04
N PHE A 102 -6.19 14.95 5.51
CA PHE A 102 -5.11 14.22 6.17
C PHE A 102 -4.02 13.83 5.17
N ASP A 103 -2.73 14.06 5.51
CA ASP A 103 -1.60 13.62 4.67
C ASP A 103 -1.40 12.10 4.79
N PRO A 104 -1.68 11.31 3.73
CA PRO A 104 -1.58 9.86 3.77
C PRO A 104 -0.14 9.33 3.74
N THR A 105 0.88 10.19 3.66
CA THR A 105 2.29 9.77 3.49
C THR A 105 2.76 8.78 4.56
N VAL A 106 2.36 8.98 5.83
CA VAL A 106 2.75 8.09 6.93
C VAL A 106 2.09 6.71 6.78
N LEU A 107 0.84 6.67 6.31
CA LEU A 107 0.13 5.40 6.08
C LEU A 107 0.77 4.63 4.94
N VAL A 108 1.04 5.29 3.82
CA VAL A 108 1.75 4.67 2.68
C VAL A 108 3.14 4.18 3.09
N PHE A 109 3.85 4.94 3.91
CA PHE A 109 5.13 4.49 4.47
C PHE A 109 5.01 3.19 5.28
N LEU A 110 3.91 3.00 6.02
CA LEU A 110 3.69 1.79 6.82
C LEU A 110 3.18 0.60 5.98
N THR A 111 2.34 0.85 4.98
CA THR A 111 1.61 -0.21 4.25
C THR A 111 2.31 -0.64 2.97
N PHE A 112 2.77 0.29 2.14
CA PHE A 112 3.39 0.00 0.86
C PHE A 112 4.63 -0.93 0.97
N PRO A 113 5.64 -0.66 1.83
CA PRO A 113 6.80 -1.55 1.93
C PRO A 113 6.45 -2.95 2.45
N VAL A 114 5.45 -3.03 3.34
CA VAL A 114 4.96 -4.31 3.87
C VAL A 114 4.29 -5.13 2.76
N MET A 115 3.36 -4.53 2.00
CA MET A 115 2.71 -5.21 0.87
C MET A 115 3.72 -5.63 -0.20
N PHE A 116 4.64 -4.73 -0.56
CA PHE A 116 5.69 -5.00 -1.52
C PHE A 116 6.60 -6.15 -1.06
N GLY A 117 7.07 -6.08 0.18
CA GLY A 117 7.92 -7.11 0.78
C GLY A 117 7.23 -8.47 0.89
N PHE A 118 5.96 -8.48 1.29
CA PHE A 118 5.13 -9.67 1.31
C PHE A 118 5.05 -10.36 -0.07
N MET A 119 4.79 -9.59 -1.13
CA MET A 119 4.66 -10.12 -2.48
C MET A 119 5.95 -10.74 -3.03
N ILE A 120 7.12 -10.21 -2.67
CA ILE A 120 8.40 -10.74 -3.16
C ILE A 120 9.00 -11.73 -2.17
N GLY A 121 9.18 -11.36 -0.92
CA GLY A 121 9.64 -12.15 0.20
C GLY A 121 10.84 -13.05 -0.11
N ASP A 122 12.03 -12.46 -0.28
CA ASP A 122 13.25 -13.16 -0.65
C ASP A 122 14.47 -12.32 -0.24
N VAL A 123 15.37 -12.90 0.56
CA VAL A 123 16.51 -12.17 1.11
C VAL A 123 17.46 -11.68 -0.01
N GLY A 124 17.72 -12.50 -1.01
CA GLY A 124 18.63 -12.15 -2.10
C GLY A 124 18.13 -10.97 -2.91
N TYR A 125 16.87 -10.99 -3.30
CA TYR A 125 16.25 -9.85 -4.01
C TYR A 125 16.08 -8.65 -3.11
N GLY A 126 15.72 -8.81 -1.83
CA GLY A 126 15.62 -7.72 -0.87
C GLY A 126 16.92 -6.93 -0.73
N VAL A 127 18.04 -7.63 -0.58
CA VAL A 127 19.37 -7.01 -0.50
C VAL A 127 19.73 -6.29 -1.81
N LEU A 128 19.46 -6.90 -2.98
CA LEU A 128 19.69 -6.24 -4.27
C LEU A 128 18.87 -4.94 -4.39
N TYR A 129 17.62 -4.95 -3.93
CA TYR A 129 16.76 -3.78 -3.91
C TYR A 129 17.30 -2.66 -3.01
N MET A 130 17.72 -3.04 -1.80
CA MET A 130 18.34 -2.08 -0.88
C MET A 130 19.60 -1.46 -1.50
N LEU A 131 20.42 -2.26 -2.20
CA LEU A 131 21.62 -1.76 -2.88
C LEU A 131 21.28 -0.81 -4.04
N ILE A 132 20.29 -1.17 -4.87
CA ILE A 132 19.81 -0.29 -5.95
C ILE A 132 19.26 1.01 -5.35
N GLY A 133 18.42 0.92 -4.31
CA GLY A 133 17.88 2.07 -3.60
C GLY A 133 18.97 2.96 -3.01
N TYR A 134 19.99 2.37 -2.39
CA TYR A 134 21.13 3.11 -1.84
C TYR A 134 21.93 3.84 -2.93
N VAL A 135 22.16 3.22 -4.09
CA VAL A 135 22.82 3.87 -5.23
C VAL A 135 21.99 5.03 -5.75
N LEU A 136 20.67 4.85 -5.91
CA LEU A 136 19.77 5.93 -6.34
C LEU A 136 19.80 7.10 -5.33
N TYR A 137 19.75 6.79 -4.04
CA TYR A 137 19.74 7.79 -2.98
C TYR A 137 21.03 8.60 -2.89
N THR A 138 22.21 7.96 -3.11
CA THR A 138 23.53 8.57 -2.85
C THR A 138 24.23 9.11 -4.09
N ARG A 139 23.89 8.66 -5.30
CA ARG A 139 24.62 8.99 -6.52
C ARG A 139 23.92 9.98 -7.44
N PHE A 140 22.65 10.26 -7.18
CA PHE A 140 21.86 11.17 -8.00
C PHE A 140 21.40 12.37 -7.17
N ASP A 141 21.49 13.58 -7.75
CA ASP A 141 21.11 14.83 -7.09
C ASP A 141 19.63 15.19 -7.29
N ALA A 142 18.94 14.52 -8.25
CA ALA A 142 17.53 14.74 -8.49
C ALA A 142 16.69 14.24 -7.30
N SER A 143 15.92 15.13 -6.68
CA SER A 143 15.11 14.84 -5.49
C SER A 143 14.16 13.66 -5.67
N GLY A 144 13.55 13.52 -6.85
CA GLY A 144 12.68 12.39 -7.18
C GLY A 144 13.42 11.05 -7.18
N LEU A 145 14.64 10.99 -7.73
CA LEU A 145 15.46 9.76 -7.72
C LEU A 145 15.94 9.42 -6.31
N GLN A 146 16.29 10.41 -5.49
CA GLN A 146 16.64 10.20 -4.09
C GLN A 146 15.44 9.64 -3.30
N SER A 147 14.26 10.21 -3.49
CA SER A 147 13.03 9.73 -2.85
C SER A 147 12.69 8.31 -3.30
N MET A 148 12.74 8.01 -4.60
CA MET A 148 12.57 6.64 -5.10
C MET A 148 13.62 5.68 -4.55
N GLY A 149 14.87 6.14 -4.36
CA GLY A 149 15.93 5.39 -3.68
C GLY A 149 15.55 5.05 -2.23
N GLY A 150 15.01 6.02 -1.50
CA GLY A 150 14.49 5.82 -0.13
C GLY A 150 13.35 4.80 -0.08
N VAL A 151 12.36 4.92 -0.97
CA VAL A 151 11.27 3.95 -1.11
C VAL A 151 11.81 2.54 -1.39
N ALA A 152 12.77 2.42 -2.34
CA ALA A 152 13.37 1.15 -2.69
C ALA A 152 14.15 0.52 -1.53
N MET A 153 14.84 1.30 -0.70
CA MET A 153 15.53 0.79 0.49
C MET A 153 14.53 0.21 1.50
N TRP A 154 13.44 0.89 1.79
CA TRP A 154 12.40 0.39 2.70
C TRP A 154 11.70 -0.85 2.13
N ALA A 155 11.30 -0.81 0.86
CA ALA A 155 10.69 -1.95 0.18
C ALA A 155 11.64 -3.17 0.15
N GLY A 156 12.93 -2.95 -0.12
CA GLY A 156 13.97 -3.98 -0.06
C GLY A 156 14.17 -4.55 1.34
N GLY A 157 14.16 -3.70 2.36
CA GLY A 157 14.25 -4.12 3.77
C GLY A 157 13.11 -5.06 4.16
N PHE A 158 11.87 -4.71 3.86
CA PHE A 158 10.71 -5.58 4.09
C PHE A 158 10.75 -6.85 3.21
N THR A 159 11.25 -6.74 1.96
CA THR A 159 11.45 -7.92 1.10
C THR A 159 12.43 -8.90 1.73
N ALA A 160 13.53 -8.41 2.30
CA ALA A 160 14.49 -9.26 3.02
C ALA A 160 13.89 -9.85 4.31
N LEU A 161 13.12 -9.05 5.06
CA LEU A 161 12.43 -9.51 6.27
C LEU A 161 11.48 -10.67 5.96
N PHE A 162 10.59 -10.49 4.98
CA PHE A 162 9.71 -11.58 4.55
C PHE A 162 10.50 -12.75 3.94
N GLY A 163 11.64 -12.48 3.28
CA GLY A 163 12.54 -13.52 2.78
C GLY A 163 13.09 -14.39 3.90
N VAL A 164 13.42 -13.81 5.05
CA VAL A 164 13.81 -14.58 6.25
C VAL A 164 12.64 -15.42 6.74
N LEU A 165 11.41 -14.87 6.81
CA LEU A 165 10.23 -15.61 7.28
C LEU A 165 9.85 -16.75 6.34
N TYR A 166 10.04 -16.58 5.04
CA TYR A 166 9.80 -17.63 4.02
C TYR A 166 11.00 -18.57 3.82
N ASP A 167 12.11 -18.33 4.52
CA ASP A 167 13.35 -19.10 4.36
C ASP A 167 13.85 -19.16 2.91
N GLU A 168 13.88 -18.01 2.20
CA GLU A 168 14.15 -17.98 0.78
C GLU A 168 15.26 -17.00 0.41
N VAL A 169 16.24 -17.49 -0.38
CA VAL A 169 17.32 -16.72 -0.99
C VAL A 169 17.38 -17.05 -2.48
N PHE A 170 17.03 -16.12 -3.35
CA PHE A 170 16.91 -16.34 -4.80
C PHE A 170 16.04 -17.57 -5.17
N GLY A 171 14.95 -17.80 -4.46
CA GLY A 171 14.06 -18.93 -4.68
C GLY A 171 14.59 -20.26 -4.20
N LEU A 172 15.70 -20.30 -3.46
CA LEU A 172 16.28 -21.49 -2.84
C LEU A 172 16.15 -21.44 -1.32
N HIS A 173 16.18 -22.62 -0.69
CA HIS A 173 16.28 -22.81 0.75
C HIS A 173 17.70 -23.31 1.06
N PRO A 174 18.68 -22.42 1.27
CA PRO A 174 20.10 -22.81 1.29
C PRO A 174 20.58 -23.35 2.64
N PHE A 175 19.79 -23.23 3.69
CA PHE A 175 20.18 -23.62 5.04
C PHE A 175 19.60 -24.99 5.42
N ALA A 176 20.28 -25.70 6.33
CA ALA A 176 19.84 -27.00 6.83
C ALA A 176 18.57 -26.89 7.69
N GLU A 177 18.49 -25.81 8.47
CA GLU A 177 17.30 -25.43 9.24
C GLU A 177 16.76 -24.11 8.69
N PRO A 178 15.43 -23.85 8.77
CA PRO A 178 14.86 -22.59 8.34
C PRO A 178 15.50 -21.37 9.02
N MET A 179 15.69 -20.26 8.30
CA MET A 179 16.30 -19.03 8.85
C MET A 179 15.65 -18.53 10.14
N PRO A 180 14.32 -18.56 10.31
CA PRO A 180 13.71 -18.16 11.59
C PRO A 180 14.15 -19.02 12.78
N GLU A 181 14.48 -20.30 12.59
CA GLU A 181 14.98 -21.21 13.64
C GLU A 181 16.30 -20.72 14.23
N TYR A 182 17.24 -20.27 13.37
CA TYR A 182 18.53 -19.70 13.83
C TYR A 182 18.35 -18.42 14.65
N LEU A 183 17.22 -17.72 14.47
CA LEU A 183 16.86 -16.52 15.21
C LEU A 183 16.04 -16.80 16.49
N GLY A 184 15.77 -18.08 16.80
CA GLY A 184 14.87 -18.48 17.86
C GLY A 184 13.39 -18.17 17.60
N LEU A 185 13.03 -17.94 16.34
CA LEU A 185 11.70 -17.59 15.85
C LEU A 185 11.10 -18.68 14.98
N GLY A 186 11.44 -19.95 15.21
CA GLY A 186 11.00 -21.08 14.39
C GLY A 186 9.48 -21.19 14.24
N PHE A 187 8.71 -20.71 15.23
CA PHE A 187 7.25 -20.63 15.13
C PHE A 187 6.74 -19.64 14.06
N LEU A 188 7.61 -18.77 13.52
CA LEU A 188 7.30 -17.85 12.44
C LEU A 188 7.80 -18.35 11.06
N THR A 189 8.21 -19.60 10.95
CA THR A 189 8.57 -20.17 9.64
C THR A 189 7.32 -20.31 8.78
N LEU A 190 7.31 -19.62 7.66
CA LEU A 190 6.20 -19.56 6.72
C LEU A 190 6.57 -20.25 5.41
N HIS A 191 5.59 -20.82 4.70
CA HIS A 191 5.81 -21.46 3.41
C HIS A 191 5.01 -20.74 2.31
N LYS A 192 5.54 -20.63 1.09
CA LYS A 192 4.83 -19.99 -0.02
C LYS A 192 3.76 -20.86 -0.69
N GLY A 193 3.77 -22.17 -0.42
CA GLY A 193 2.74 -23.07 -0.95
C GLY A 193 2.96 -23.56 -2.38
N LEU A 194 4.17 -23.42 -2.92
CA LEU A 194 4.50 -23.89 -4.29
C LEU A 194 4.83 -25.39 -4.37
N LYS A 195 5.24 -25.98 -3.27
CA LYS A 195 5.48 -27.41 -3.20
C LYS A 195 4.15 -28.15 -3.02
N PRO A 196 3.93 -29.31 -3.66
CA PRO A 196 2.65 -30.04 -3.56
C PRO A 196 2.20 -30.33 -2.13
N TYR A 197 3.12 -30.44 -1.18
CA TYR A 197 2.85 -30.71 0.24
C TYR A 197 2.43 -29.47 1.04
N TYR A 198 2.50 -28.29 0.45
CA TYR A 198 2.18 -27.03 1.10
C TYR A 198 1.12 -26.24 0.33
N ALA A 199 0.27 -26.94 -0.43
CA ALA A 199 -0.79 -26.29 -1.24
C ALA A 199 -1.77 -25.49 -0.37
N GLU A 200 -2.01 -25.93 0.87
CA GLU A 200 -2.82 -25.23 1.87
C GLU A 200 -2.28 -23.83 2.18
N TRP A 201 -0.95 -23.64 2.12
CA TRP A 201 -0.34 -22.33 2.31
C TRP A 201 -0.69 -21.34 1.20
N ALA A 202 -0.83 -21.80 -0.05
CA ALA A 202 -1.28 -20.93 -1.13
C ALA A 202 -2.69 -20.38 -0.84
N LEU A 203 -3.60 -21.23 -0.38
CA LEU A 203 -4.95 -20.83 0.03
C LEU A 203 -4.93 -19.94 1.28
N ALA A 204 -4.03 -20.21 2.23
CA ALA A 204 -3.83 -19.37 3.40
C ALA A 204 -3.39 -17.94 3.01
N TRP A 205 -2.51 -17.80 2.02
CA TRP A 205 -2.10 -16.47 1.55
C TRP A 205 -3.23 -15.70 0.86
N PHE A 206 -4.11 -16.38 0.12
CA PHE A 206 -5.32 -15.74 -0.39
C PHE A 206 -6.20 -15.24 0.75
N PHE A 207 -6.41 -16.06 1.77
CA PHE A 207 -7.20 -15.67 2.95
C PHE A 207 -6.54 -14.51 3.72
N VAL A 208 -5.24 -14.58 4.00
CA VAL A 208 -4.49 -13.48 4.65
C VAL A 208 -4.57 -12.20 3.83
N SER A 209 -4.43 -12.28 2.50
CA SER A 209 -4.56 -11.12 1.61
C SER A 209 -5.93 -10.46 1.72
N ILE A 210 -7.00 -11.25 1.80
CA ILE A 210 -8.36 -10.74 2.03
C ILE A 210 -8.44 -10.03 3.39
N LEU A 211 -7.91 -10.65 4.46
CA LEU A 211 -7.91 -10.04 5.79
C LEU A 211 -7.13 -8.71 5.82
N VAL A 212 -5.97 -8.66 5.16
CA VAL A 212 -5.21 -7.41 4.99
C VAL A 212 -6.07 -6.37 4.28
N GLY A 213 -6.79 -6.76 3.23
CA GLY A 213 -7.72 -5.88 2.52
C GLY A 213 -8.83 -5.35 3.42
N VAL A 214 -9.47 -6.23 4.20
CA VAL A 214 -10.54 -5.84 5.14
C VAL A 214 -10.01 -4.84 6.17
N VAL A 215 -8.84 -5.09 6.76
CA VAL A 215 -8.24 -4.20 7.75
C VAL A 215 -7.86 -2.86 7.11
N HIS A 216 -7.17 -2.87 5.97
CA HIS A 216 -6.70 -1.67 5.29
C HIS A 216 -7.86 -0.78 4.82
N LEU A 217 -8.90 -1.36 4.24
CA LEU A 217 -10.11 -0.62 3.83
C LEU A 217 -10.89 -0.07 5.04
N ASN A 218 -10.99 -0.83 6.15
CA ASN A 218 -11.58 -0.31 7.38
C ASN A 218 -10.81 0.89 7.93
N MET A 219 -9.46 0.89 7.82
CA MET A 219 -8.66 2.07 8.18
C MET A 219 -9.01 3.26 7.29
N GLY A 220 -9.16 3.07 5.98
CA GLY A 220 -9.57 4.12 5.06
C GLY A 220 -10.92 4.72 5.41
N TYR A 221 -11.96 3.88 5.57
CA TYR A 221 -13.29 4.35 5.97
C TYR A 221 -13.33 4.95 7.39
N LEU A 222 -12.49 4.47 8.31
CA LEU A 222 -12.39 5.07 9.64
C LEU A 222 -11.79 6.49 9.57
N LEU A 223 -10.80 6.71 8.71
CA LEU A 223 -10.21 8.03 8.50
C LEU A 223 -11.23 8.98 7.87
N SER A 224 -11.95 8.52 6.84
CA SER A 224 -13.06 9.26 6.25
C SER A 224 -14.11 9.62 7.32
N PHE A 225 -14.51 8.65 8.15
CA PHE A 225 -15.47 8.90 9.21
C PHE A 225 -15.01 9.96 10.21
N ILE A 226 -13.72 9.94 10.60
CA ILE A 226 -13.16 10.95 11.51
C ILE A 226 -13.14 12.33 10.83
N GLU A 227 -12.81 12.37 9.56
CA GLU A 227 -12.80 13.59 8.75
C GLU A 227 -14.21 14.15 8.62
N ASP A 228 -15.19 13.34 8.22
CA ASP A 228 -16.60 13.75 8.09
C ASP A 228 -17.19 14.23 9.41
N VAL A 229 -16.86 13.57 10.54
CA VAL A 229 -17.29 14.05 11.87
C VAL A 229 -16.76 15.46 12.16
N ASN A 230 -15.51 15.73 11.77
CA ASN A 230 -14.89 17.03 12.01
C ASN A 230 -15.39 18.12 11.04
N LEU A 231 -15.73 17.74 9.81
CA LEU A 231 -16.11 18.65 8.73
C LEU A 231 -17.64 18.89 8.70
N HIS A 232 -18.43 17.84 8.71
CA HIS A 232 -19.88 17.89 8.50
C HIS A 232 -20.70 17.55 9.75
N GLY A 233 -20.02 17.02 10.79
CA GLY A 233 -20.66 16.61 12.04
C GLY A 233 -21.06 15.13 12.03
N LEU A 234 -21.40 14.63 13.26
CA LEU A 234 -21.64 13.20 13.49
C LEU A 234 -22.82 12.66 12.66
N ASN A 235 -23.82 13.46 12.38
CA ASN A 235 -25.04 13.00 11.70
C ASN A 235 -24.72 12.61 10.26
N ASP A 236 -24.05 13.48 9.53
CA ASP A 236 -23.70 13.27 8.13
C ASP A 236 -22.62 12.16 8.00
N ALA A 237 -21.62 12.20 8.87
CA ALA A 237 -20.60 11.13 8.93
C ALA A 237 -21.18 9.72 9.10
N VAL A 238 -22.28 9.53 9.84
CA VAL A 238 -22.95 8.23 10.01
C VAL A 238 -23.61 7.76 8.71
N PHE A 239 -24.22 8.66 7.95
CA PHE A 239 -24.89 8.32 6.70
C PHE A 239 -23.89 8.09 5.55
N GLU A 240 -22.80 8.86 5.51
CA GLU A 240 -21.73 8.77 4.52
C GLU A 240 -20.75 7.63 4.88
N SER A 241 -19.59 7.94 5.41
CA SER A 241 -18.51 6.97 5.66
C SER A 241 -18.85 5.91 6.71
N GLY A 242 -19.70 6.23 7.71
CA GLY A 242 -20.18 5.28 8.72
C GLY A 242 -20.98 4.12 8.12
N SER A 243 -21.80 4.39 7.10
CA SER A 243 -22.57 3.37 6.37
C SER A 243 -21.64 2.36 5.68
N TRP A 244 -20.56 2.83 5.04
CA TRP A 244 -19.54 2.01 4.39
C TRP A 244 -18.74 1.16 5.38
N LEU A 245 -18.37 1.75 6.53
CA LEU A 245 -17.67 1.04 7.61
C LEU A 245 -18.51 -0.12 8.16
N LEU A 246 -19.81 0.11 8.36
CA LEU A 246 -20.76 -0.93 8.78
C LEU A 246 -20.93 -2.01 7.71
N MET A 247 -21.06 -1.63 6.45
CA MET A 247 -21.20 -2.59 5.36
C MET A 247 -19.96 -3.45 5.19
N LEU A 248 -18.76 -2.86 5.18
CA LEU A 248 -17.52 -3.61 5.05
C LEU A 248 -17.32 -4.59 6.20
N SER A 249 -17.41 -4.11 7.44
CA SER A 249 -17.23 -4.96 8.62
C SER A 249 -18.32 -6.02 8.72
N GLY A 250 -19.57 -5.64 8.41
CA GLY A 250 -20.73 -6.52 8.46
C GLY A 250 -20.65 -7.65 7.44
N VAL A 251 -20.36 -7.35 6.17
CA VAL A 251 -20.27 -8.38 5.13
C VAL A 251 -19.15 -9.37 5.40
N TRP A 252 -17.99 -8.92 5.89
CA TRP A 252 -16.89 -9.84 6.18
C TRP A 252 -17.10 -10.64 7.46
N ALA A 253 -17.75 -10.08 8.49
CA ALA A 253 -18.22 -10.85 9.64
C ALA A 253 -19.22 -11.94 9.22
N PHE A 254 -20.13 -11.64 8.29
CA PHE A 254 -21.05 -12.62 7.70
C PHE A 254 -20.30 -13.69 6.89
N VAL A 255 -19.39 -13.29 5.98
CA VAL A 255 -18.63 -14.22 5.11
C VAL A 255 -17.78 -15.18 5.94
N LEU A 256 -17.14 -14.71 7.00
CA LEU A 256 -16.26 -15.53 7.86
C LEU A 256 -16.99 -16.28 8.97
N SER A 257 -18.33 -16.27 9.00
CA SER A 257 -19.12 -17.00 10.00
C SER A 257 -19.60 -18.36 9.50
N ASP A 258 -20.05 -19.21 10.42
CA ASP A 258 -20.64 -20.52 10.12
C ASP A 258 -22.04 -20.41 9.49
N LEU A 259 -22.68 -19.24 9.55
CA LEU A 259 -24.00 -19.04 8.93
C LEU A 259 -23.90 -19.25 7.41
N PHE A 260 -24.70 -20.21 6.88
CA PHE A 260 -24.64 -20.65 5.48
C PHE A 260 -23.25 -21.16 5.03
N ARG A 261 -22.51 -21.82 5.91
CA ARG A 261 -21.14 -22.32 5.65
C ARG A 261 -21.06 -23.17 4.37
N ALA A 262 -22.04 -24.01 4.10
CA ALA A 262 -22.05 -24.89 2.92
C ALA A 262 -22.05 -24.16 1.56
N GLN A 263 -22.36 -22.86 1.54
CA GLN A 263 -22.35 -22.01 0.34
C GLN A 263 -21.07 -21.18 0.22
N LYS A 264 -20.15 -21.29 1.17
CA LYS A 264 -18.89 -20.52 1.23
C LYS A 264 -17.70 -21.40 0.87
N PRO A 265 -16.60 -20.82 0.36
CA PRO A 265 -15.37 -21.57 0.08
C PRO A 265 -14.78 -22.19 1.34
N ASP A 266 -14.49 -23.50 1.31
CA ASP A 266 -13.99 -24.24 2.47
C ASP A 266 -12.67 -23.72 3.01
N PHE A 267 -11.78 -23.19 2.16
CA PHE A 267 -10.47 -22.68 2.59
C PHE A 267 -10.56 -21.57 3.63
N LEU A 268 -11.64 -20.78 3.65
CA LEU A 268 -11.88 -19.75 4.66
C LEU A 268 -11.97 -20.32 6.09
N PHE A 269 -12.24 -21.61 6.23
CA PHE A 269 -12.49 -22.28 7.51
C PHE A 269 -11.46 -23.39 7.81
N THR A 270 -10.65 -23.79 6.82
CA THR A 270 -9.73 -24.92 6.96
C THR A 270 -8.28 -24.50 7.11
N VAL A 271 -7.85 -23.45 6.43
CA VAL A 271 -6.42 -23.06 6.38
C VAL A 271 -5.81 -22.65 7.72
N PHE A 272 -6.62 -22.29 8.72
CA PHE A 272 -6.20 -21.90 10.07
C PHE A 272 -6.87 -22.72 11.17
N ASN A 273 -7.50 -23.84 10.83
CA ASN A 273 -8.12 -24.73 11.83
C ASN A 273 -7.06 -25.58 12.56
N GLU A 274 -7.49 -26.53 13.36
CA GLU A 274 -6.62 -27.54 14.01
C GLU A 274 -6.45 -28.83 13.18
N GLY A 275 -6.99 -28.88 11.95
CA GLY A 275 -7.00 -30.07 11.10
C GLY A 275 -5.71 -30.29 10.30
N SER A 276 -5.66 -31.43 9.58
CA SER A 276 -4.53 -31.80 8.71
C SER A 276 -4.39 -30.89 7.48
N ASP A 277 -5.45 -30.17 7.12
CA ASP A 277 -5.49 -29.25 5.96
C ASP A 277 -5.15 -27.82 6.37
N ALA A 278 -4.72 -27.61 7.62
CA ALA A 278 -4.34 -26.28 8.11
C ALA A 278 -2.90 -25.95 7.66
N ALA A 279 -2.72 -24.76 7.11
CA ALA A 279 -1.39 -24.20 6.89
C ALA A 279 -0.72 -23.85 8.22
N VAL A 280 -1.48 -23.27 9.15
CA VAL A 280 -1.09 -22.99 10.54
C VAL A 280 -2.25 -23.34 11.47
N ALA A 281 -1.99 -24.15 12.48
CA ALA A 281 -2.99 -24.56 13.47
C ALA A 281 -3.27 -23.42 14.48
N LEU A 282 -4.10 -22.47 14.11
CA LEU A 282 -4.56 -21.38 14.96
C LEU A 282 -5.90 -21.65 15.65
N GLY A 283 -6.59 -22.75 15.28
CA GLY A 283 -7.90 -23.10 15.81
C GLY A 283 -9.05 -22.24 15.27
N PHE A 284 -8.85 -21.49 14.20
CA PHE A 284 -9.92 -20.70 13.59
C PHE A 284 -10.77 -21.56 12.64
N ASN A 285 -12.03 -21.78 13.00
CA ASN A 285 -13.00 -22.56 12.22
C ASN A 285 -14.16 -21.70 11.68
N GLY A 286 -14.04 -20.38 11.75
CA GLY A 286 -15.09 -19.42 11.45
C GLY A 286 -15.68 -18.79 12.72
N PHE A 287 -16.34 -17.66 12.54
CA PHE A 287 -17.13 -17.03 13.61
C PHE A 287 -18.45 -17.79 13.81
N SER A 288 -19.05 -17.67 14.99
CA SER A 288 -20.34 -18.29 15.28
C SER A 288 -21.46 -17.78 14.36
N GLU A 289 -22.53 -18.56 14.21
CA GLU A 289 -23.73 -18.15 13.46
C GLU A 289 -24.31 -16.82 13.97
N THR A 290 -24.22 -16.56 15.29
CA THR A 290 -24.69 -15.30 15.88
C THR A 290 -23.91 -14.10 15.32
N VAL A 291 -22.58 -14.23 15.19
CA VAL A 291 -21.73 -13.19 14.56
C VAL A 291 -22.15 -13.00 13.10
N GLY A 292 -22.46 -14.08 12.40
CA GLY A 292 -22.96 -14.02 11.03
C GLY A 292 -24.30 -13.28 10.91
N ILE A 293 -25.24 -13.52 11.82
CA ILE A 293 -26.52 -12.80 11.85
C ILE A 293 -26.31 -11.31 12.14
N VAL A 294 -25.50 -10.99 13.15
CA VAL A 294 -25.18 -9.60 13.50
C VAL A 294 -24.44 -8.90 12.35
N GLY A 295 -23.48 -9.58 11.72
CA GLY A 295 -22.75 -9.06 10.56
C GLY A 295 -23.67 -8.78 9.37
N GLY A 296 -24.56 -9.72 9.03
CA GLY A 296 -25.56 -9.55 7.99
C GLY A 296 -26.53 -8.40 8.29
N ALA A 297 -26.97 -8.27 9.55
CA ALA A 297 -27.82 -7.16 9.99
C ALA A 297 -27.06 -5.82 9.89
N ALA A 298 -25.80 -5.77 10.31
CA ALA A 298 -24.97 -4.57 10.19
C ALA A 298 -24.78 -4.13 8.72
N PHE A 299 -24.54 -5.08 7.82
CA PHE A 299 -24.50 -4.82 6.38
C PHE A 299 -25.81 -4.21 5.86
N LEU A 300 -26.94 -4.80 6.22
CA LEU A 300 -28.26 -4.30 5.80
C LEU A 300 -28.55 -2.91 6.38
N VAL A 301 -28.20 -2.67 7.65
CA VAL A 301 -28.36 -1.35 8.28
C VAL A 301 -27.47 -0.31 7.55
N GLY A 302 -26.20 -0.64 7.29
CA GLY A 302 -25.31 0.21 6.51
C GLY A 302 -25.88 0.53 5.13
N ALA A 303 -26.41 -0.46 4.41
CA ALA A 303 -27.02 -0.24 3.10
C ALA A 303 -28.29 0.65 3.16
N VAL A 304 -29.07 0.54 4.23
CA VAL A 304 -30.22 1.44 4.45
C VAL A 304 -29.75 2.86 4.77
N LEU A 305 -28.73 3.04 5.60
CA LEU A 305 -28.14 4.34 5.92
C LEU A 305 -27.60 5.01 4.65
N LEU A 306 -26.82 4.26 3.83
CA LEU A 306 -26.33 4.74 2.53
C LEU A 306 -27.47 5.20 1.62
N GLY A 307 -28.53 4.39 1.52
CA GLY A 307 -29.68 4.74 0.69
C GLY A 307 -30.48 5.97 1.18
N LEU A 308 -30.36 6.31 2.47
CA LEU A 308 -31.01 7.50 3.04
C LEU A 308 -30.11 8.74 2.91
N GLY A 309 -28.80 8.60 3.03
CA GLY A 309 -27.82 9.69 2.89
C GLY A 309 -27.47 9.94 1.42
N GLU A 310 -26.99 8.90 0.74
CA GLU A 310 -26.46 8.99 -0.62
C GLU A 310 -27.10 7.98 -1.58
N PRO A 311 -28.33 8.19 -1.99
CA PRO A 311 -29.10 7.23 -2.81
C PRO A 311 -28.44 6.94 -4.17
N MET A 312 -27.58 7.81 -4.67
CA MET A 312 -26.84 7.61 -5.93
C MET A 312 -25.76 6.53 -5.81
N GLU A 313 -25.30 6.22 -4.61
CA GLU A 313 -24.27 5.21 -4.34
C GLU A 313 -24.84 3.79 -4.09
N ILE A 314 -26.17 3.62 -4.04
CA ILE A 314 -26.79 2.30 -3.89
C ILE A 314 -26.27 1.25 -4.89
N PRO A 315 -25.99 1.55 -6.17
CA PRO A 315 -25.41 0.58 -7.09
C PRO A 315 -24.07 0.00 -6.65
N GLU A 316 -23.34 0.72 -5.77
CA GLU A 316 -22.01 0.36 -5.29
C GLU A 316 -22.04 -0.45 -3.97
N VAL A 317 -23.21 -0.82 -3.47
CA VAL A 317 -23.38 -1.52 -2.19
C VAL A 317 -22.55 -2.80 -2.04
N LEU A 318 -22.12 -3.42 -3.14
CA LEU A 318 -21.24 -4.60 -3.16
C LEU A 318 -19.74 -4.26 -3.19
N ASN A 319 -19.37 -3.00 -3.35
CA ASN A 319 -17.96 -2.58 -3.41
C ASN A 319 -17.14 -3.00 -2.17
N PRO A 320 -17.65 -2.98 -0.93
CA PRO A 320 -16.92 -3.48 0.22
C PRO A 320 -16.42 -4.92 0.08
N LEU A 321 -17.21 -5.77 -0.54
CA LEU A 321 -16.82 -7.14 -0.83
C LEU A 321 -15.78 -7.21 -1.95
N VAL A 322 -16.04 -6.53 -3.07
CA VAL A 322 -15.19 -6.54 -4.27
C VAL A 322 -13.82 -5.91 -3.98
N ASN A 323 -13.78 -4.78 -3.27
CA ASN A 323 -12.55 -4.08 -2.94
C ASN A 323 -11.64 -4.93 -2.03
N ALA A 324 -12.19 -5.61 -1.02
CA ALA A 324 -11.40 -6.51 -0.19
C ALA A 324 -10.89 -7.73 -0.98
N LEU A 325 -11.69 -8.30 -1.91
CA LEU A 325 -11.25 -9.37 -2.79
C LEU A 325 -10.14 -8.91 -3.75
N SER A 326 -10.05 -7.62 -4.09
CA SER A 326 -8.96 -7.07 -4.90
C SER A 326 -7.58 -7.30 -4.27
N TYR A 327 -7.49 -7.42 -2.95
CA TYR A 327 -6.23 -7.70 -2.23
C TYR A 327 -5.71 -9.13 -2.47
N THR A 328 -6.50 -10.06 -2.99
CA THR A 328 -6.02 -11.40 -3.36
C THR A 328 -4.88 -11.37 -4.39
N ARG A 329 -4.70 -10.27 -5.10
CA ARG A 329 -3.55 -10.04 -5.98
C ARG A 329 -2.21 -10.03 -5.23
N LEU A 330 -2.18 -9.74 -3.93
CA LEU A 330 -0.98 -9.86 -3.10
C LEU A 330 -0.48 -11.31 -3.09
N ALA A 331 -1.39 -12.26 -2.82
CA ALA A 331 -1.08 -13.69 -2.87
C ALA A 331 -0.77 -14.16 -4.31
N ALA A 332 -1.50 -13.67 -5.30
CA ALA A 332 -1.25 -14.02 -6.69
C ALA A 332 0.15 -13.63 -7.16
N VAL A 333 0.63 -12.41 -6.82
CA VAL A 333 1.99 -11.96 -7.16
C VAL A 333 3.04 -12.73 -6.37
N LEU A 334 2.80 -13.00 -5.06
CA LEU A 334 3.67 -13.84 -4.24
C LEU A 334 3.92 -15.20 -4.90
N LEU A 335 2.84 -15.90 -5.28
CA LEU A 335 2.92 -17.21 -5.91
C LEU A 335 3.54 -17.16 -7.30
N ALA A 336 3.18 -16.17 -8.13
CA ALA A 336 3.73 -16.01 -9.48
C ALA A 336 5.23 -15.75 -9.45
N LYS A 337 5.72 -14.85 -8.56
CA LYS A 337 7.15 -14.57 -8.39
C LYS A 337 7.90 -15.80 -7.91
N ALA A 338 7.38 -16.48 -6.90
CA ALA A 338 8.00 -17.67 -6.37
C ALA A 338 8.04 -18.79 -7.42
N GLY A 339 6.97 -18.97 -8.21
CA GLY A 339 6.92 -19.94 -9.32
C GLY A 339 7.94 -19.66 -10.41
N THR A 340 8.14 -18.38 -10.78
CA THR A 340 9.15 -18.02 -11.79
C THR A 340 10.58 -18.24 -11.29
N ALA A 341 10.90 -17.87 -10.06
CA ALA A 341 12.21 -18.14 -9.45
C ALA A 341 12.47 -19.65 -9.34
N PHE A 342 11.46 -20.41 -8.91
CA PHE A 342 11.52 -21.87 -8.84
C PHE A 342 11.80 -22.49 -10.23
N ALA A 343 11.13 -22.05 -11.28
CA ALA A 343 11.34 -22.55 -12.64
C ALA A 343 12.77 -22.30 -13.15
N VAL A 344 13.34 -21.10 -12.89
CA VAL A 344 14.74 -20.81 -13.24
C VAL A 344 15.68 -21.76 -12.49
N ASN A 345 15.49 -21.94 -11.18
CA ASN A 345 16.31 -22.84 -10.38
C ASN A 345 16.16 -24.30 -10.83
N LEU A 346 14.95 -24.75 -11.17
CA LEU A 346 14.69 -26.10 -11.65
C LEU A 346 15.45 -26.40 -12.95
N ILE A 347 15.42 -25.47 -13.92
CA ILE A 347 16.15 -25.64 -15.19
C ILE A 347 17.64 -25.80 -14.94
N VAL A 348 18.19 -25.05 -14.01
CA VAL A 348 19.64 -25.03 -13.78
C VAL A 348 20.10 -26.19 -12.91
N PHE A 349 19.47 -26.40 -11.76
CA PHE A 349 19.91 -27.40 -10.79
C PHE A 349 19.30 -28.78 -11.01
N GLY A 350 18.12 -28.87 -11.62
CA GLY A 350 17.36 -30.11 -11.70
C GLY A 350 16.68 -30.48 -10.38
N ALA A 351 15.98 -31.61 -10.37
CA ALA A 351 15.26 -32.04 -9.18
C ALA A 351 14.97 -33.53 -9.13
N TYR A 352 14.81 -34.04 -7.90
CA TYR A 352 14.41 -35.42 -7.62
C TYR A 352 13.43 -35.49 -6.45
N PHE A 353 12.69 -36.59 -6.37
CA PHE A 353 11.85 -36.93 -5.23
C PHE A 353 12.50 -37.96 -4.32
N ASN A 354 12.46 -37.73 -3.03
CA ASN A 354 12.88 -38.70 -2.02
C ASN A 354 11.85 -38.75 -0.89
N GLY A 355 11.24 -39.92 -0.72
CA GLY A 355 10.21 -40.12 0.30
C GLY A 355 9.01 -39.17 0.17
N GLY A 356 8.75 -38.75 -1.07
CA GLY A 356 7.70 -37.76 -1.35
C GLY A 356 8.14 -36.28 -1.24
N ASN A 357 9.34 -36.00 -0.77
CA ASN A 357 9.88 -34.63 -0.68
C ASN A 357 10.65 -34.25 -1.94
N PHE A 358 10.50 -33.00 -2.35
CA PHE A 358 11.17 -32.39 -3.49
C PHE A 358 12.55 -31.83 -3.07
N HIS A 359 13.60 -32.19 -3.84
CA HIS A 359 14.96 -31.69 -3.62
C HIS A 359 15.60 -31.25 -4.92
N PHE A 360 16.47 -30.22 -4.87
CA PHE A 360 17.32 -29.84 -6.00
C PHE A 360 18.56 -30.71 -6.11
N ILE A 361 19.07 -30.86 -7.34
CA ILE A 361 20.33 -31.58 -7.66
C ILE A 361 21.38 -30.53 -8.03
N PHE A 362 22.37 -30.32 -7.20
CA PHE A 362 23.35 -29.26 -7.42
C PHE A 362 24.57 -29.69 -8.25
N THR A 363 24.94 -30.99 -8.21
CA THR A 363 26.16 -31.49 -8.84
C THR A 363 25.95 -32.79 -9.63
N GLY A 364 26.81 -33.04 -10.64
CA GLY A 364 26.78 -34.27 -11.39
C GLY A 364 27.18 -35.51 -10.56
N SER A 365 27.99 -35.36 -9.52
CA SER A 365 28.34 -36.45 -8.59
C SER A 365 27.10 -36.84 -7.75
N GLU A 366 26.34 -35.88 -7.29
CA GLU A 366 25.07 -36.10 -6.58
C GLU A 366 24.08 -36.86 -7.47
N LEU A 367 23.92 -36.40 -8.72
CA LEU A 367 23.07 -37.10 -9.69
C LEU A 367 23.46 -38.56 -9.85
N SER A 368 24.77 -38.86 -9.96
CA SER A 368 25.26 -40.23 -10.13
C SER A 368 24.99 -41.12 -8.90
N GLN A 369 25.07 -40.53 -7.69
CA GLN A 369 24.73 -41.23 -6.44
C GLN A 369 23.24 -41.54 -6.37
N LEU A 370 22.40 -40.53 -6.64
CA LEU A 370 20.92 -40.67 -6.65
C LEU A 370 20.48 -41.74 -7.67
N GLN A 371 21.11 -41.79 -8.86
CA GLN A 371 20.83 -42.82 -9.86
C GLN A 371 21.22 -44.22 -9.36
N ALA A 372 22.34 -44.33 -8.66
CA ALA A 372 22.79 -45.62 -8.08
C ALA A 372 21.87 -46.10 -6.94
N GLU A 373 21.27 -45.17 -6.19
CA GLU A 373 20.31 -45.44 -5.12
C GLU A 373 18.87 -45.66 -5.65
N GLY A 374 18.62 -45.45 -6.95
CA GLY A 374 17.31 -45.65 -7.56
C GLY A 374 16.31 -44.54 -7.23
N ALA A 375 16.80 -43.35 -6.92
CA ALA A 375 15.93 -42.18 -6.66
C ALA A 375 15.13 -41.78 -7.91
N GLU A 376 13.91 -41.28 -7.70
CA GLU A 376 13.06 -40.80 -8.78
C GLU A 376 13.51 -39.39 -9.23
N ILE A 377 14.28 -39.35 -10.34
CA ILE A 377 14.81 -38.10 -10.90
C ILE A 377 13.80 -37.52 -11.86
N MET A 378 13.27 -36.31 -11.53
CA MET A 378 12.38 -35.58 -12.42
C MET A 378 13.11 -34.94 -13.59
N PHE A 379 14.22 -34.26 -13.30
CA PHE A 379 15.01 -33.52 -14.28
C PHE A 379 16.44 -33.37 -13.79
N ALA A 380 17.43 -33.64 -14.65
CA ALA A 380 18.85 -33.67 -14.26
C ALA A 380 19.47 -32.27 -14.07
N GLY A 381 18.92 -31.23 -14.69
CA GLY A 381 19.46 -29.86 -14.64
C GLY A 381 20.69 -29.63 -15.53
N LEU A 382 21.00 -28.35 -15.77
CA LEU A 382 22.17 -27.97 -16.58
C LEU A 382 23.50 -28.21 -15.85
N THR A 383 23.54 -28.00 -14.53
CA THR A 383 24.76 -28.13 -13.71
C THR A 383 25.35 -29.54 -13.71
N THR A 384 24.56 -30.56 -14.01
CA THR A 384 25.02 -31.97 -14.07
C THR A 384 25.64 -32.35 -15.41
N SER A 385 25.53 -31.46 -16.43
CA SER A 385 26.01 -31.75 -17.81
C SER A 385 27.48 -31.33 -18.07
N GLY A 386 28.33 -31.43 -17.04
CA GLY A 386 29.77 -31.11 -17.13
C GLY A 386 30.04 -29.61 -17.25
N THR A 387 31.27 -29.26 -17.67
CA THR A 387 31.72 -27.83 -17.70
C THR A 387 30.87 -26.94 -18.57
N THR A 388 30.45 -27.45 -19.74
CA THR A 388 29.56 -26.67 -20.63
C THR A 388 28.20 -26.39 -19.97
N GLY A 389 27.64 -27.41 -19.30
CA GLY A 389 26.40 -27.27 -18.56
C GLY A 389 26.51 -26.26 -17.40
N LEU A 390 27.62 -26.23 -16.69
CA LEU A 390 27.90 -25.24 -15.64
C LEU A 390 27.95 -23.80 -16.18
N ILE A 391 28.62 -23.57 -17.32
CA ILE A 391 28.70 -22.23 -17.93
C ILE A 391 27.33 -21.79 -18.39
N VAL A 392 26.60 -22.64 -19.10
CA VAL A 392 25.24 -22.33 -19.57
C VAL A 392 24.28 -22.12 -18.38
N GLY A 393 24.40 -23.00 -17.36
CA GLY A 393 23.61 -22.88 -16.13
C GLY A 393 23.85 -21.56 -15.39
N ALA A 394 25.12 -21.14 -15.27
CA ALA A 394 25.45 -19.85 -14.66
C ALA A 394 24.86 -18.65 -15.45
N LEU A 395 24.89 -18.73 -16.78
CA LEU A 395 24.27 -17.70 -17.64
C LEU A 395 22.74 -17.68 -17.46
N VAL A 396 22.09 -18.84 -17.45
CA VAL A 396 20.65 -18.97 -17.23
C VAL A 396 20.25 -18.45 -15.85
N LEU A 397 21.03 -18.73 -14.79
CA LEU A 397 20.81 -18.17 -13.45
C LEU A 397 20.88 -16.65 -13.48
N LEU A 398 21.96 -16.10 -14.03
CA LEU A 398 22.16 -14.64 -14.07
C LEU A 398 21.02 -13.95 -14.82
N VAL A 399 20.74 -14.39 -16.04
CA VAL A 399 19.69 -13.78 -16.87
C VAL A 399 18.31 -14.04 -16.27
N GLY A 400 18.04 -15.27 -15.87
CA GLY A 400 16.76 -15.69 -15.28
C GLY A 400 16.43 -14.89 -14.02
N HIS A 401 17.35 -14.83 -13.04
CA HIS A 401 17.13 -14.06 -11.82
C HIS A 401 17.08 -12.54 -12.05
N THR A 402 17.78 -12.01 -13.06
CA THR A 402 17.63 -10.62 -13.45
C THR A 402 16.22 -10.34 -13.98
N VAL A 403 15.68 -11.23 -14.80
CA VAL A 403 14.31 -11.14 -15.30
C VAL A 403 13.29 -11.28 -14.14
N VAL A 404 13.49 -12.25 -13.24
CA VAL A 404 12.63 -12.45 -12.07
C VAL A 404 12.66 -11.21 -11.16
N LEU A 405 13.83 -10.62 -10.96
CA LEU A 405 13.97 -9.36 -10.21
C LEU A 405 13.17 -8.25 -10.88
N ALA A 406 13.38 -8.00 -12.17
CA ALA A 406 12.70 -6.93 -12.90
C ALA A 406 11.18 -7.09 -12.92
N LEU A 407 10.69 -8.30 -13.21
CA LEU A 407 9.26 -8.62 -13.20
C LEU A 407 8.67 -8.54 -11.78
N GLY A 408 9.39 -9.06 -10.79
CA GLY A 408 8.97 -9.01 -9.40
C GLY A 408 8.77 -7.58 -8.91
N VAL A 409 9.76 -6.72 -9.17
CA VAL A 409 9.73 -5.28 -8.83
C VAL A 409 8.57 -4.57 -9.47
N THR A 410 8.48 -4.70 -10.78
CA THR A 410 7.44 -4.02 -11.54
C THR A 410 6.06 -4.49 -11.13
N SER A 411 5.86 -5.81 -11.01
CA SER A 411 4.57 -6.39 -10.63
C SER A 411 4.18 -6.02 -9.20
N ALA A 412 5.09 -6.20 -8.23
CA ALA A 412 4.80 -5.87 -6.83
C ALA A 412 4.60 -4.36 -6.63
N GLY A 413 5.45 -3.53 -7.26
CA GLY A 413 5.31 -2.08 -7.19
C GLY A 413 3.99 -1.58 -7.76
N LEU A 414 3.63 -2.02 -8.96
CA LEU A 414 2.35 -1.64 -9.58
C LEU A 414 1.13 -2.10 -8.78
N GLN A 415 1.16 -3.32 -8.23
CA GLN A 415 0.02 -3.82 -7.45
C GLN A 415 -0.07 -3.11 -6.08
N ALA A 416 1.05 -2.85 -5.40
CA ALA A 416 1.05 -2.10 -4.16
C ALA A 416 0.52 -0.66 -4.37
N VAL A 417 1.05 0.06 -5.37
CA VAL A 417 0.58 1.41 -5.73
C VAL A 417 -0.92 1.39 -6.08
N ARG A 418 -1.38 0.39 -6.84
CA ARG A 418 -2.80 0.30 -7.18
C ARG A 418 -3.69 0.09 -5.96
N LEU A 419 -3.27 -0.76 -5.01
CA LEU A 419 -4.03 -0.98 -3.77
C LEU A 419 -4.10 0.31 -2.94
N GLU A 420 -3.01 1.07 -2.87
CA GLU A 420 -2.99 2.36 -2.19
C GLU A 420 -3.90 3.39 -2.89
N TYR A 421 -3.74 3.61 -4.19
CA TYR A 421 -4.39 4.70 -4.90
C TYR A 421 -5.86 4.42 -5.21
N VAL A 422 -6.19 3.20 -5.66
CA VAL A 422 -7.55 2.90 -6.11
C VAL A 422 -8.42 2.38 -4.97
N GLU A 423 -7.88 1.46 -4.17
CA GLU A 423 -8.69 0.80 -3.13
C GLU A 423 -8.70 1.62 -1.82
N PHE A 424 -7.58 2.21 -1.42
CA PHE A 424 -7.43 2.86 -0.12
C PHE A 424 -7.70 4.37 -0.19
N PHE A 425 -6.97 5.14 -1.03
CA PHE A 425 -7.16 6.59 -1.11
C PHE A 425 -8.57 6.96 -1.56
N GLY A 426 -9.15 6.24 -2.51
CA GLY A 426 -10.51 6.46 -2.95
C GLY A 426 -11.58 6.38 -1.85
N LYS A 427 -11.19 6.16 -0.57
CA LYS A 427 -12.10 6.13 0.58
C LYS A 427 -12.11 7.43 1.39
N PHE A 428 -11.01 8.18 1.39
CA PHE A 428 -10.88 9.36 2.25
C PHE A 428 -10.07 10.50 1.63
N TYR A 429 -9.57 10.35 0.40
CA TYR A 429 -8.58 11.28 -0.15
C TYR A 429 -8.97 11.73 -1.55
N GLU A 430 -9.18 13.02 -1.73
CA GLU A 430 -9.48 13.64 -3.03
C GLU A 430 -8.24 14.27 -3.67
N GLY A 431 -7.39 14.90 -2.86
CA GLY A 431 -6.23 15.63 -3.32
C GLY A 431 -6.55 16.94 -4.05
N GLY A 432 -5.61 17.46 -4.82
CA GLY A 432 -5.72 18.72 -5.54
C GLY A 432 -5.09 19.90 -4.80
N GLY A 433 -4.40 19.62 -3.68
CA GLY A 433 -3.66 20.64 -2.93
C GLY A 433 -2.47 21.22 -3.69
N ARG A 434 -2.13 22.48 -3.41
CA ARG A 434 -1.00 23.19 -4.01
C ARG A 434 0.18 23.24 -3.06
N GLN A 435 1.41 23.11 -3.61
CA GLN A 435 2.61 23.27 -2.80
C GLN A 435 2.81 24.73 -2.40
N TYR A 436 3.11 24.97 -1.14
CA TYR A 436 3.61 26.27 -0.70
C TYR A 436 5.01 26.50 -1.26
N ILE A 437 5.15 27.52 -2.11
CA ILE A 437 6.43 27.97 -2.66
C ILE A 437 6.69 29.38 -2.11
N PRO A 438 7.67 29.57 -1.20
CA PRO A 438 7.99 30.89 -0.67
C PRO A 438 8.36 31.86 -1.78
N PHE A 439 7.93 33.13 -1.66
CA PHE A 439 8.27 34.18 -2.61
C PHE A 439 9.81 34.30 -2.75
N GLY A 440 10.30 34.29 -3.99
CA GLY A 440 11.73 34.42 -4.29
C GLY A 440 12.54 33.10 -4.23
N TYR A 441 11.89 31.96 -3.97
CA TYR A 441 12.56 30.64 -3.98
C TYR A 441 12.99 30.23 -5.41
N ASP A 442 12.14 30.48 -6.40
CA ASP A 442 12.44 30.26 -7.83
C ASP A 442 12.61 31.62 -8.54
N ARG A 443 13.83 32.10 -8.58
CA ARG A 443 14.18 33.29 -9.36
C ARG A 443 14.49 32.91 -10.81
N THR A 444 13.46 32.78 -11.65
CA THR A 444 13.64 32.46 -13.08
C THR A 444 14.08 33.65 -13.95
N HIS A 445 13.98 34.86 -13.44
CA HIS A 445 14.23 36.11 -14.20
C HIS A 445 15.18 37.11 -13.57
N THR A 446 15.90 36.77 -12.51
CA THR A 446 16.93 37.64 -11.92
C THR A 446 18.28 36.95 -12.06
N THR A 447 19.13 37.49 -12.94
CA THR A 447 20.56 37.20 -12.99
C THR A 447 21.29 37.85 -11.82
#